data_01f4a7177c1ee585b50c6cc27e3f1f36
#
_entry.id   01f4a7177c1ee585b50c6cc27e3f1f36
#
_cell.length_a   1.000
_cell.length_b   1.000
_cell.length_c   1.000
_cell.angle_alpha   90.00
_cell.angle_beta   90.00
_cell.angle_gamma   90.00
#
_symmetry.space_group_name_H-M   'P 1'
#
loop_
_entity.id
_entity.type
_entity.pdbx_description
1 polymer ?
#
loop_
_entity_poly.entity_id
_entity_poly.type
_entity_poly.pdbx_seq_one_letter_code
_entity_poly.pdbx_strand_id
1 'polypeptide(L)'
;MINGIDDYANEGKPDCQLALKEHHDYVATLTKLGVAVTTLKPLEDYPDSCFVEDPAVVFDDFAVITNPARSTRQKERELIRPAIEHFYADKQIFAITSPGTLEGGDVMPVDNDLIYVGRSARTNQAGIDQFTKIAAKFGKTVKMVPVKQVLHLKTGTTYMGNNKLLVSGEYKIGRASCRERV
;
A
#
# COMPACT_ATOMS: atom_id res chain seq x y z
N MET A 1 -11.14 12.40 -6.53
CA MET A 1 -9.79 12.92 -6.81
C MET A 1 -9.64 14.40 -6.46
N ILE A 2 -10.43 15.33 -7.01
CA ILE A 2 -10.29 16.81 -6.75
C ILE A 2 -10.41 17.19 -5.26
N ASN A 3 -11.11 16.40 -4.46
CA ASN A 3 -11.32 16.58 -3.03
C ASN A 3 -10.57 15.52 -2.19
N GLY A 4 -9.52 14.92 -2.76
CA GLY A 4 -8.66 13.97 -2.06
C GLY A 4 -7.90 14.61 -0.90
N ILE A 5 -7.29 13.78 -0.08
CA ILE A 5 -6.49 14.23 1.06
C ILE A 5 -5.18 14.84 0.52
N ASP A 6 -4.93 16.10 0.88
CA ASP A 6 -3.77 16.89 0.47
C ASP A 6 -2.98 17.33 1.70
N ASP A 7 -2.38 16.38 2.39
CA ASP A 7 -1.61 16.66 3.62
C ASP A 7 -0.14 17.07 3.32
N TYR A 8 0.37 16.77 2.11
CA TYR A 8 1.81 16.85 1.81
C TYR A 8 2.17 17.58 0.52
N ALA A 9 1.20 17.85 -0.36
CA ALA A 9 1.41 18.57 -1.60
C ALA A 9 0.70 19.93 -1.56
N ASN A 10 1.43 20.99 -1.76
CA ASN A 10 0.90 22.36 -1.79
C ASN A 10 0.88 22.88 -3.24
N GLU A 11 0.52 22.03 -4.19
CA GLU A 11 0.62 22.29 -5.62
C GLU A 11 -0.73 22.66 -6.29
N GLY A 12 -1.77 22.85 -5.48
CA GLY A 12 -3.11 23.16 -5.95
C GLY A 12 -3.95 21.94 -6.33
N LYS A 13 -5.12 22.17 -6.91
CA LYS A 13 -6.04 21.07 -7.27
C LYS A 13 -5.61 20.40 -8.56
N PRO A 14 -5.67 19.05 -8.62
CA PRO A 14 -5.33 18.33 -9.85
C PRO A 14 -6.32 18.62 -10.99
N ASP A 15 -5.84 18.61 -12.22
CA ASP A 15 -6.67 18.60 -13.42
C ASP A 15 -7.27 17.20 -13.60
N CYS A 16 -8.58 17.09 -13.37
CA CYS A 16 -9.29 15.83 -13.43
C CYS A 16 -9.30 15.21 -14.84
N GLN A 17 -9.40 16.03 -15.89
CA GLN A 17 -9.43 15.54 -17.28
C GLN A 17 -8.05 15.01 -17.69
N LEU A 18 -7.01 15.73 -17.32
CA LEU A 18 -5.63 15.27 -17.54
C LEU A 18 -5.36 13.96 -16.78
N ALA A 19 -5.73 13.89 -15.51
CA ALA A 19 -5.55 12.69 -14.70
C ALA A 19 -6.29 11.47 -15.26
N LEU A 20 -7.51 11.64 -15.77
CA LEU A 20 -8.26 10.57 -16.43
C LEU A 20 -7.58 10.10 -17.72
N LYS A 21 -7.06 11.04 -18.52
CA LYS A 21 -6.30 10.69 -19.71
C LYS A 21 -5.03 9.92 -19.37
N GLU A 22 -4.25 10.39 -18.42
CA GLU A 22 -3.02 9.74 -17.97
C GLU A 22 -3.29 8.34 -17.41
N HIS A 23 -4.35 8.18 -16.64
CA HIS A 23 -4.78 6.86 -16.15
C HIS A 23 -5.16 5.93 -17.30
N HIS A 24 -5.88 6.42 -18.31
CA HIS A 24 -6.21 5.63 -19.49
C HIS A 24 -4.96 5.18 -20.27
N ASP A 25 -4.01 6.09 -20.47
CA ASP A 25 -2.74 5.81 -21.13
C ASP A 25 -1.89 4.80 -20.34
N TYR A 26 -1.93 4.88 -19.01
CA TYR A 26 -1.29 3.92 -18.11
C TYR A 26 -1.89 2.52 -18.25
N VAL A 27 -3.23 2.39 -18.19
CA VAL A 27 -3.93 1.11 -18.37
C VAL A 27 -3.62 0.50 -19.75
N ALA A 28 -3.66 1.33 -20.81
CA ALA A 28 -3.33 0.89 -22.16
C ALA A 28 -1.89 0.39 -22.26
N THR A 29 -0.96 1.04 -21.58
CA THR A 29 0.46 0.63 -21.53
C THR A 29 0.63 -0.71 -20.83
N LEU A 30 0.01 -0.92 -19.68
CA LEU A 30 0.05 -2.18 -18.96
C LEU A 30 -0.53 -3.33 -19.81
N THR A 31 -1.66 -3.09 -20.45
CA THR A 31 -2.29 -4.07 -21.34
C THR A 31 -1.39 -4.43 -22.51
N LYS A 32 -0.72 -3.44 -23.12
CA LYS A 32 0.26 -3.66 -24.21
C LYS A 32 1.45 -4.48 -23.75
N LEU A 33 1.83 -4.38 -22.47
CA LEU A 33 2.90 -5.18 -21.85
C LEU A 33 2.43 -6.58 -21.42
N GLY A 34 1.18 -6.96 -21.71
CA GLY A 34 0.64 -8.28 -21.40
C GLY A 34 0.04 -8.42 -20.00
N VAL A 35 -0.13 -7.33 -19.28
CA VAL A 35 -0.78 -7.35 -17.97
C VAL A 35 -2.30 -7.36 -18.14
N ALA A 36 -3.00 -8.30 -17.49
CA ALA A 36 -4.44 -8.27 -17.40
C ALA A 36 -4.87 -7.17 -16.39
N VAL A 37 -5.57 -6.15 -16.88
CA VAL A 37 -5.99 -5.02 -16.05
C VAL A 37 -7.50 -5.06 -15.85
N THR A 38 -7.94 -5.01 -14.57
CA THR A 38 -9.35 -4.84 -14.20
C THR A 38 -9.56 -3.43 -13.68
N THR A 39 -10.33 -2.63 -14.40
CA THR A 39 -10.71 -1.29 -13.93
C THR A 39 -11.98 -1.38 -13.12
N LEU A 40 -11.92 -0.97 -11.85
CA LEU A 40 -13.07 -0.93 -10.95
C LEU A 40 -13.97 0.27 -11.28
N LYS A 41 -15.24 0.19 -10.87
CA LYS A 41 -16.17 1.32 -11.00
C LYS A 41 -15.67 2.51 -10.16
N PRO A 42 -15.81 3.74 -10.65
CA PRO A 42 -15.45 4.93 -9.88
C PRO A 42 -16.31 5.03 -8.62
N LEU A 43 -15.69 5.47 -7.52
CA LEU A 43 -16.33 5.69 -6.25
C LEU A 43 -16.37 7.20 -5.99
N GLU A 44 -17.43 7.86 -6.44
CA GLU A 44 -17.59 9.32 -6.44
C GLU A 44 -17.46 9.93 -5.04
N ASP A 45 -17.96 9.24 -4.01
CA ASP A 45 -17.92 9.69 -2.61
C ASP A 45 -16.56 9.46 -1.93
N TYR A 46 -15.62 8.78 -2.62
CA TYR A 46 -14.30 8.43 -2.08
C TYR A 46 -13.19 8.91 -3.00
N PRO A 47 -12.82 10.18 -2.89
CA PRO A 47 -11.89 10.82 -3.83
C PRO A 47 -10.48 10.20 -3.86
N ASP A 48 -10.08 9.50 -2.79
CA ASP A 48 -8.79 8.80 -2.68
C ASP A 48 -8.85 7.33 -3.11
N SER A 49 -10.01 6.84 -3.55
CA SER A 49 -10.21 5.41 -3.93
C SER A 49 -9.42 4.97 -5.16
N CYS A 50 -8.83 5.89 -5.91
CA CYS A 50 -7.88 5.56 -6.97
C CYS A 50 -6.60 4.90 -6.44
N PHE A 51 -6.27 5.09 -5.16
CA PHE A 51 -5.14 4.43 -4.49
C PHE A 51 -5.57 3.07 -3.93
N VAL A 52 -5.83 2.12 -4.83
CA VAL A 52 -6.33 0.77 -4.49
C VAL A 52 -5.35 -0.05 -3.62
N GLU A 53 -4.09 0.35 -3.58
CA GLU A 53 -3.05 -0.28 -2.78
C GLU A 53 -3.29 -0.12 -1.28
N ASP A 54 -3.84 1.04 -0.84
CA ASP A 54 -3.98 1.34 0.58
C ASP A 54 -5.06 0.51 1.29
N PRO A 55 -6.27 0.28 0.72
CA PRO A 55 -7.30 -0.51 1.37
C PRO A 55 -7.07 -2.03 1.33
N ALA A 56 -6.14 -2.54 0.49
CA ALA A 56 -5.84 -3.96 0.43
C ALA A 56 -4.39 -4.25 0.04
N VAL A 57 -3.74 -5.13 0.80
CA VAL A 57 -2.40 -5.64 0.48
C VAL A 57 -2.52 -7.08 0.04
N VAL A 58 -1.90 -7.42 -1.09
CA VAL A 58 -1.99 -8.74 -1.71
C VAL A 58 -0.63 -9.42 -1.81
N PHE A 59 -0.63 -10.73 -1.61
CA PHE A 59 0.50 -11.64 -1.79
C PHE A 59 0.02 -12.87 -2.58
N ASP A 60 0.91 -13.71 -3.05
CA ASP A 60 0.53 -14.89 -3.84
C ASP A 60 -0.42 -15.82 -3.07
N ASP A 61 -0.22 -15.97 -1.75
CA ASP A 61 -0.94 -16.94 -0.92
C ASP A 61 -2.09 -16.34 -0.09
N PHE A 62 -2.12 -15.02 0.11
CA PHE A 62 -3.10 -14.35 0.95
C PHE A 62 -3.27 -12.88 0.61
N ALA A 63 -4.39 -12.34 1.04
CA ALA A 63 -4.68 -10.91 0.99
C ALA A 63 -5.06 -10.38 2.38
N VAL A 64 -4.77 -9.11 2.63
CA VAL A 64 -5.14 -8.43 3.86
C VAL A 64 -5.93 -7.17 3.53
N ILE A 65 -7.19 -7.15 3.90
CA ILE A 65 -8.00 -5.93 3.90
C ILE A 65 -7.49 -5.06 5.04
N THR A 66 -7.03 -3.89 4.73
CA THR A 66 -6.42 -2.99 5.70
C THR A 66 -7.47 -2.26 6.55
N ASN A 67 -7.03 -1.40 7.44
CA ASN A 67 -7.88 -0.48 8.18
C ASN A 67 -7.26 0.92 8.09
N PRO A 68 -7.63 1.71 7.06
CA PRO A 68 -7.10 3.06 6.87
C PRO A 68 -7.31 3.95 8.08
N ALA A 69 -6.29 4.78 8.40
CA ALA A 69 -6.34 5.67 9.56
C ALA A 69 -7.35 6.81 9.38
N ARG A 70 -7.55 7.27 8.13
CA ARG A 70 -8.50 8.35 7.85
C ARG A 70 -9.92 7.81 7.75
N SER A 71 -10.85 8.37 8.52
CA SER A 71 -12.26 7.96 8.53
C SER A 71 -12.92 8.06 7.15
N THR A 72 -12.50 9.03 6.33
CA THR A 72 -12.98 9.23 4.95
C THR A 72 -12.61 8.07 4.03
N ARG A 73 -11.60 7.26 4.37
CA ARG A 73 -11.15 6.12 3.58
C ARG A 73 -11.59 4.76 4.12
N GLN A 74 -12.12 4.70 5.34
CA GLN A 74 -12.43 3.42 6.00
C GLN A 74 -13.44 2.55 5.23
N LYS A 75 -14.40 3.14 4.54
CA LYS A 75 -15.36 2.38 3.73
C LYS A 75 -14.79 1.86 2.42
N GLU A 76 -13.67 2.40 1.95
CA GLU A 76 -13.00 1.88 0.75
C GLU A 76 -12.63 0.40 0.90
N ARG A 77 -12.33 -0.05 2.13
CA ARG A 77 -12.05 -1.46 2.45
C ARG A 77 -13.20 -2.41 2.13
N GLU A 78 -14.44 -1.97 2.31
CA GLU A 78 -15.64 -2.76 2.00
C GLU A 78 -15.89 -2.80 0.49
N LEU A 79 -15.52 -1.73 -0.20
CA LEU A 79 -15.72 -1.58 -1.64
C LEU A 79 -14.65 -2.31 -2.46
N ILE A 80 -13.41 -2.44 -1.94
CA ILE A 80 -12.35 -3.23 -2.60
C ILE A 80 -12.51 -4.74 -2.39
N ARG A 81 -13.14 -5.16 -1.28
CA ARG A 81 -13.26 -6.55 -0.89
C ARG A 81 -13.81 -7.48 -1.99
N PRO A 82 -14.89 -7.15 -2.72
CA PRO A 82 -15.40 -8.01 -3.78
C PRO A 82 -14.41 -8.26 -4.92
N ALA A 83 -13.54 -7.27 -5.20
CA ALA A 83 -12.47 -7.45 -6.19
C ALA A 83 -11.39 -8.42 -5.69
N ILE A 84 -11.06 -8.39 -4.41
CA ILE A 84 -10.11 -9.32 -3.79
C ILE A 84 -10.68 -10.74 -3.73
N GLU A 85 -11.96 -10.91 -3.40
CA GLU A 85 -12.66 -12.20 -3.36
C GLU A 85 -12.70 -12.92 -4.72
N HIS A 86 -12.49 -12.20 -5.81
CA HIS A 86 -12.35 -12.79 -7.13
C HIS A 86 -11.05 -13.61 -7.29
N PHE A 87 -10.00 -13.25 -6.57
CA PHE A 87 -8.67 -13.86 -6.69
C PHE A 87 -8.31 -14.77 -5.51
N TYR A 88 -8.95 -14.60 -4.35
CA TYR A 88 -8.62 -15.30 -3.12
C TYR A 88 -9.84 -15.98 -2.51
N ALA A 89 -9.67 -17.22 -2.03
CA ALA A 89 -10.70 -17.87 -1.22
C ALA A 89 -10.83 -17.17 0.15
N ASP A 90 -12.00 -17.22 0.77
CA ASP A 90 -12.29 -16.56 2.06
C ASP A 90 -11.25 -16.84 3.15
N LYS A 91 -10.77 -18.08 3.23
CA LYS A 91 -9.74 -18.48 4.21
C LYS A 91 -8.36 -17.84 3.99
N GLN A 92 -8.15 -17.21 2.84
CA GLN A 92 -6.92 -16.52 2.46
C GLN A 92 -7.06 -15.00 2.61
N ILE A 93 -8.25 -14.50 2.93
CA ILE A 93 -8.53 -13.08 3.11
C ILE A 93 -8.60 -12.76 4.59
N PHE A 94 -7.67 -11.95 5.05
CA PHE A 94 -7.57 -11.47 6.43
C PHE A 94 -7.96 -9.99 6.50
N ALA A 95 -8.14 -9.47 7.72
CA ALA A 95 -8.44 -8.05 7.91
C ALA A 95 -7.72 -7.48 9.13
N ILE A 96 -7.29 -6.23 9.00
CA ILE A 96 -6.85 -5.41 10.13
C ILE A 96 -8.10 -4.79 10.77
N THR A 97 -8.17 -4.84 12.08
CA THR A 97 -9.31 -4.32 12.86
C THR A 97 -8.86 -3.29 13.88
N SER A 98 -9.79 -2.42 14.27
CA SER A 98 -9.55 -1.44 15.35
C SER A 98 -9.04 -2.15 16.63
N PRO A 99 -8.10 -1.54 17.39
CA PRO A 99 -7.53 -0.19 17.20
C PRO A 99 -6.35 -0.15 16.19
N GLY A 100 -6.04 -1.24 15.51
CA GLY A 100 -4.99 -1.30 14.49
C GLY A 100 -5.37 -0.47 13.27
N THR A 101 -4.45 0.37 12.79
CA THR A 101 -4.51 1.01 11.48
C THR A 101 -3.33 0.57 10.63
N LEU A 102 -3.57 0.36 9.35
CA LEU A 102 -2.55 -0.02 8.38
C LEU A 102 -3.03 0.41 7.00
N GLU A 103 -2.15 1.03 6.23
CA GLU A 103 -2.37 1.35 4.82
C GLU A 103 -1.28 0.66 3.97
N GLY A 104 -1.65 0.16 2.79
CA GLY A 104 -0.76 -0.63 1.96
C GLY A 104 0.47 0.11 1.43
N GLY A 105 0.40 1.45 1.37
CA GLY A 105 1.57 2.30 1.09
C GLY A 105 2.71 2.15 2.08
N ASP A 106 2.45 1.62 3.29
CA ASP A 106 3.45 1.31 4.31
C ASP A 106 3.97 -0.14 4.25
N VAL A 107 3.36 -1.01 3.44
CA VAL A 107 3.75 -2.43 3.36
C VAL A 107 4.60 -2.67 2.12
N MET A 108 5.87 -3.02 2.31
CA MET A 108 6.84 -3.24 1.23
C MET A 108 7.46 -4.65 1.34
N PRO A 109 7.01 -5.62 0.55
CA PRO A 109 7.73 -6.87 0.37
C PRO A 109 9.11 -6.60 -0.25
N VAL A 110 10.16 -7.22 0.31
CA VAL A 110 11.53 -7.04 -0.19
C VAL A 110 12.17 -8.32 -0.68
N ASP A 111 11.78 -9.44 -0.13
CA ASP A 111 12.15 -10.80 -0.56
C ASP A 111 10.95 -11.71 -0.31
N ASN A 112 11.05 -12.99 -0.71
CA ASN A 112 9.97 -13.96 -0.54
C ASN A 112 9.45 -14.03 0.89
N ASP A 113 10.32 -13.87 1.90
CA ASP A 113 9.99 -14.06 3.31
C ASP A 113 10.09 -12.79 4.16
N LEU A 114 10.61 -11.68 3.64
CA LEU A 114 10.81 -10.44 4.38
C LEU A 114 9.90 -9.33 3.88
N ILE A 115 9.20 -8.68 4.82
CA ILE A 115 8.34 -7.55 4.57
C ILE A 115 8.74 -6.40 5.50
N TYR A 116 9.06 -5.24 4.94
CA TYR A 116 9.18 -4.02 5.73
C TYR A 116 7.80 -3.37 5.86
N VAL A 117 7.48 -2.92 7.09
CA VAL A 117 6.24 -2.19 7.36
C VAL A 117 6.55 -0.85 8.01
N GLY A 118 6.15 0.22 7.35
CA GLY A 118 6.31 1.57 7.85
C GLY A 118 5.41 1.84 9.07
N ARG A 119 5.98 2.35 10.16
CA ARG A 119 5.23 2.94 11.25
C ARG A 119 5.12 4.44 11.00
N SER A 120 4.00 4.86 10.43
CA SER A 120 3.72 6.21 9.96
C SER A 120 2.55 6.85 10.72
N ALA A 121 2.10 8.01 10.28
CA ALA A 121 0.84 8.61 10.73
C ALA A 121 -0.41 7.80 10.31
N ARG A 122 -0.26 6.89 9.32
CA ARG A 122 -1.34 6.06 8.75
C ARG A 122 -1.32 4.62 9.26
N THR A 123 -0.16 4.15 9.74
CA THR A 123 0.03 2.78 10.20
C THR A 123 0.58 2.80 11.63
N ASN A 124 -0.20 2.28 12.58
CA ASN A 124 0.18 2.24 13.99
C ASN A 124 0.74 0.87 14.41
N GLN A 125 1.28 0.79 15.63
CA GLN A 125 1.87 -0.44 16.15
C GLN A 125 0.86 -1.60 16.20
N ALA A 126 -0.38 -1.32 16.60
CA ALA A 126 -1.41 -2.36 16.70
C ALA A 126 -1.77 -2.96 15.32
N GLY A 127 -1.75 -2.15 14.25
CA GLY A 127 -1.91 -2.62 12.88
C GLY A 127 -0.73 -3.49 12.44
N ILE A 128 0.50 -3.05 12.74
CA ILE A 128 1.72 -3.81 12.45
C ILE A 128 1.71 -5.17 13.18
N ASP A 129 1.31 -5.20 14.45
CA ASP A 129 1.27 -6.43 15.24
C ASP A 129 0.24 -7.43 14.69
N GLN A 130 -0.93 -6.95 14.25
CA GLN A 130 -1.93 -7.78 13.60
C GLN A 130 -1.41 -8.32 12.26
N PHE A 131 -0.83 -7.46 11.44
CA PHE A 131 -0.26 -7.84 10.15
C PHE A 131 0.88 -8.87 10.32
N THR A 132 1.76 -8.68 11.30
CA THR A 132 2.84 -9.62 11.63
C THR A 132 2.31 -11.01 11.96
N LYS A 133 1.23 -11.10 12.76
CA LYS A 133 0.60 -12.38 13.09
C LYS A 133 -0.02 -13.07 11.86
N ILE A 134 -0.56 -12.30 10.93
CA ILE A 134 -1.11 -12.82 9.69
C ILE A 134 0.04 -13.33 8.80
N ALA A 135 1.03 -12.50 8.53
CA ALA A 135 2.18 -12.80 7.68
C ALA A 135 2.98 -14.03 8.17
N ALA A 136 3.11 -14.20 9.49
CA ALA A 136 3.78 -15.35 10.11
C ALA A 136 3.11 -16.68 9.77
N LYS A 137 1.78 -16.73 9.54
CA LYS A 137 1.08 -17.95 9.10
C LYS A 137 1.54 -18.46 7.74
N PHE A 138 2.15 -17.58 6.96
CA PHE A 138 2.66 -17.83 5.61
C PHE A 138 4.20 -17.81 5.56
N GLY A 139 4.85 -17.99 6.72
CA GLY A 139 6.32 -18.06 6.82
C GLY A 139 7.03 -16.71 6.61
N LYS A 140 6.30 -15.60 6.60
CA LYS A 140 6.89 -14.28 6.33
C LYS A 140 7.30 -13.58 7.62
N THR A 141 8.41 -12.86 7.55
CA THR A 141 8.98 -12.05 8.64
C THR A 141 8.67 -10.57 8.39
N VAL A 142 8.14 -9.89 9.39
CA VAL A 142 7.87 -8.45 9.32
C VAL A 142 8.91 -7.68 10.11
N LYS A 143 9.50 -6.65 9.50
CA LYS A 143 10.39 -5.68 10.15
C LYS A 143 9.76 -4.29 10.09
N MET A 144 9.55 -3.68 11.25
CA MET A 144 9.03 -2.32 11.36
C MET A 144 10.11 -1.29 11.01
N VAL A 145 9.71 -0.26 10.28
CA VAL A 145 10.54 0.88 9.88
C VAL A 145 9.86 2.18 10.33
N PRO A 146 10.53 3.05 11.12
CA PRO A 146 9.94 4.33 11.48
C PRO A 146 9.83 5.26 10.26
N VAL A 147 8.62 5.82 10.04
CA VAL A 147 8.33 6.80 8.98
C VAL A 147 7.89 8.10 9.64
N LYS A 148 8.61 9.21 9.41
CA LYS A 148 8.38 10.47 10.13
C LYS A 148 8.09 11.67 9.23
N GLN A 149 8.65 11.72 8.04
CA GLN A 149 8.65 12.90 7.18
C GLN A 149 7.83 12.74 5.90
N VAL A 150 7.59 11.50 5.48
CA VAL A 150 6.81 11.20 4.28
C VAL A 150 5.50 10.51 4.64
N LEU A 151 4.57 10.47 3.70
CA LEU A 151 3.23 9.92 3.91
C LEU A 151 3.29 8.42 4.27
N HIS A 152 4.04 7.65 3.50
CA HIS A 152 4.20 6.20 3.63
C HIS A 152 5.66 5.77 3.44
N LEU A 153 5.99 4.55 3.86
CA LEU A 153 7.29 3.95 3.59
C LEU A 153 7.63 3.96 2.09
N LYS A 154 6.69 3.54 1.24
CA LYS A 154 6.91 3.46 -0.21
C LYS A 154 6.97 4.81 -0.92
N THR A 155 6.59 5.91 -0.27
CA THR A 155 6.81 7.25 -0.80
C THR A 155 8.31 7.60 -0.89
N GLY A 156 9.10 7.13 0.08
CA GLY A 156 10.53 7.44 0.13
C GLY A 156 11.46 6.26 -0.14
N THR A 157 10.91 5.05 -0.37
CA THR A 157 11.72 3.85 -0.51
C THR A 157 11.09 2.89 -1.52
N THR A 158 11.91 2.32 -2.41
CA THR A 158 11.46 1.30 -3.37
C THR A 158 12.44 0.13 -3.38
N TYR A 159 11.92 -1.09 -3.30
CA TYR A 159 12.73 -2.29 -3.45
C TYR A 159 13.00 -2.57 -4.95
N MET A 160 14.27 -2.68 -5.29
CA MET A 160 14.76 -2.86 -6.66
C MET A 160 15.08 -4.33 -6.99
N GLY A 161 14.84 -5.25 -6.06
CA GLY A 161 15.32 -6.63 -6.18
C GLY A 161 16.80 -6.77 -5.80
N ASN A 162 17.27 -8.02 -5.68
CA ASN A 162 18.67 -8.33 -5.40
C ASN A 162 19.25 -7.61 -4.18
N ASN A 163 18.49 -7.50 -3.09
CA ASN A 163 18.86 -6.81 -1.85
C ASN A 163 19.21 -5.31 -2.02
N LYS A 164 18.64 -4.65 -3.03
CA LYS A 164 18.84 -3.24 -3.30
C LYS A 164 17.59 -2.44 -3.01
N LEU A 165 17.76 -1.34 -2.29
CA LEU A 165 16.73 -0.34 -2.02
C LEU A 165 17.13 0.98 -2.67
N LEU A 166 16.22 1.56 -3.44
CA LEU A 166 16.28 2.97 -3.81
C LEU A 166 15.63 3.76 -2.69
N VAL A 167 16.32 4.75 -2.16
CA VAL A 167 15.83 5.61 -1.08
C VAL A 167 15.99 7.07 -1.45
N SER A 168 15.02 7.92 -1.09
CA SER A 168 15.15 9.36 -1.23
C SER A 168 16.21 9.92 -0.26
N GLY A 169 16.83 11.06 -0.59
CA GLY A 169 17.92 11.63 0.19
C GLY A 169 17.56 11.95 1.65
N GLU A 170 16.31 12.14 1.96
CA GLU A 170 15.78 12.38 3.30
C GLU A 170 15.58 11.07 4.11
N TYR A 171 15.54 9.92 3.45
CA TYR A 171 15.27 8.62 4.05
C TYR A 171 16.57 7.90 4.40
N LYS A 172 16.96 7.92 5.68
CA LYS A 172 18.22 7.30 6.16
C LYS A 172 18.14 5.78 6.37
N ILE A 173 17.06 5.12 5.94
CA ILE A 173 16.80 3.69 6.18
C ILE A 173 17.84 2.80 5.49
N GLY A 174 18.34 3.18 4.30
CA GLY A 174 19.24 2.35 3.51
C GLY A 174 20.61 2.05 4.13
N ARG A 175 21.08 2.86 5.08
CA ARG A 175 22.40 2.64 5.69
C ARG A 175 22.43 1.56 6.76
N ALA A 176 21.33 1.30 7.44
CA ALA A 176 21.25 0.24 8.46
C ALA A 176 21.04 -1.15 7.83
N SER A 177 20.28 -1.23 6.75
CA SER A 177 19.99 -2.48 6.03
C SER A 177 21.18 -3.01 5.22
N CYS A 178 22.04 -2.13 4.70
CA CYS A 178 23.24 -2.54 3.95
C CYS A 178 24.40 -3.02 4.84
N ARG A 179 24.38 -2.72 6.15
CA ARG A 179 25.48 -3.10 7.05
C ARG A 179 25.36 -4.49 7.69
N GLU A 180 24.19 -5.11 7.61
CA GLU A 180 23.98 -6.45 8.21
C GLU A 180 24.28 -7.61 7.26
N ARG A 181 24.84 -7.35 6.06
CA ARG A 181 25.24 -8.40 5.14
C ARG A 181 26.61 -8.11 4.52
N VAL A 182 27.62 -8.24 5.34
CA VAL A 182 28.98 -8.55 4.91
C VAL A 182 29.45 -9.76 5.72
#